data_8f34225e0ff1211c374208f5dd651a5f
#
_entry.id   8f34225e0ff1211c374208f5dd651a5f
#
_cell.length_a   1.000
_cell.length_b   1.000
_cell.length_c   1.000
_cell.angle_alpha   90.00
_cell.angle_beta   90.00
_cell.angle_gamma   90.00
#
_symmetry.space_group_name_H-M   'P 1'
#
loop_
_entity.id
_entity.type
_entity.pdbx_description
1 polymer ?
#
loop_
_entity_poly.entity_id
_entity_poly.type
_entity_poly.pdbx_seq_one_letter_code
_entity_poly.pdbx_strand_id
1 'polypeptide(L)'
;MGYDGFGVERDAERGVATITLDVPGKFNRVSMLARDQLSELFRALDADETVRFVVLTGAGEACTAGGDIAGFLEATPWSVSQLAKNVAAPERCSKPVIARLRGYVFGVGLELALACDFRVAADDVMHPITNEIIVE
;
A
#
# COMPACT_ATOMS: atom_id res chain seq x y z
N MET A 1 16.40 7.77 7.54
CA MET A 1 15.68 8.56 6.52
C MET A 1 14.31 7.96 6.27
N GLY A 2 13.33 8.80 6.07
CA GLY A 2 11.96 8.38 5.86
C GLY A 2 11.70 7.84 4.46
N TYR A 3 10.56 7.18 4.32
CA TYR A 3 10.06 6.75 3.02
C TYR A 3 9.28 7.88 2.33
N ASP A 4 9.10 7.75 1.03
CA ASP A 4 8.34 8.74 0.25
C ASP A 4 6.83 8.47 0.39
N GLY A 5 6.17 9.28 1.22
CA GLY A 5 4.72 9.26 1.38
C GLY A 5 4.15 8.09 2.17
N PHE A 6 4.96 7.41 2.95
CA PHE A 6 4.47 6.41 3.90
C PHE A 6 5.42 6.22 5.08
N GLY A 7 4.92 5.60 6.12
CA GLY A 7 5.70 5.23 7.29
C GLY A 7 5.45 3.78 7.67
N VAL A 8 6.30 3.25 8.52
CA VAL A 8 6.15 1.91 9.09
C VAL A 8 6.37 1.96 10.59
N GLU A 9 5.47 1.32 11.33
CA GLU A 9 5.59 1.11 12.77
C GLU A 9 5.65 -0.38 13.06
N ARG A 10 6.57 -0.78 13.92
CA ARG A 10 6.71 -2.17 14.36
C ARG A 10 6.33 -2.30 15.82
N ASP A 11 5.37 -3.17 16.10
CA ASP A 11 5.02 -3.60 17.46
C ASP A 11 5.57 -5.02 17.64
N ALA A 12 6.77 -5.10 18.16
CA ALA A 12 7.47 -6.38 18.32
C ALA A 12 6.78 -7.30 19.35
N GLU A 13 6.08 -6.73 20.32
CA GLU A 13 5.33 -7.51 21.32
C GLU A 13 4.16 -8.24 20.67
N ARG A 14 3.44 -7.58 19.78
CA ARG A 14 2.32 -8.18 19.04
C ARG A 14 2.75 -8.85 17.74
N GLY A 15 3.94 -8.57 17.26
CA GLY A 15 4.43 -9.09 16.00
C GLY A 15 3.79 -8.42 14.78
N VAL A 16 3.39 -7.16 14.89
CA VAL A 16 2.70 -6.43 13.84
C VAL A 16 3.60 -5.34 13.25
N ALA A 17 3.69 -5.27 11.94
CA ALA A 17 4.22 -4.11 11.23
C ALA A 17 3.06 -3.42 10.53
N THR A 18 2.87 -2.13 10.76
CA THR A 18 1.83 -1.33 10.12
C THR A 18 2.46 -0.33 9.16
N ILE A 19 2.13 -0.46 7.90
CA ILE A 19 2.53 0.47 6.84
C ILE A 19 1.36 1.43 6.62
N THR A 20 1.62 2.73 6.79
CA THR A 20 0.59 3.77 6.63
C THR A 20 0.98 4.71 5.50
N LEU A 21 0.19 4.71 4.42
CA LEU A 21 0.33 5.71 3.36
C LEU A 21 -0.11 7.06 3.92
N ASP A 22 0.73 8.08 3.77
CA ASP A 22 0.48 9.38 4.39
C ASP A 22 1.09 10.51 3.53
N VAL A 23 0.27 11.07 2.65
CA VAL A 23 0.61 12.24 1.85
C VAL A 23 -0.51 13.27 2.04
N PRO A 24 -0.41 14.11 3.09
CA PRO A 24 -1.45 15.08 3.42
C PRO A 24 -1.75 16.03 2.23
N GLY A 25 -3.05 16.27 1.98
CA GLY A 25 -3.50 17.14 0.89
C GLY A 25 -3.41 16.54 -0.51
N LYS A 26 -2.94 15.29 -0.65
CA LYS A 26 -2.81 14.58 -1.93
C LYS A 26 -3.51 13.23 -1.93
N PHE A 27 -4.40 13.01 -0.97
CA PHE A 27 -5.16 11.75 -0.83
C PHE A 27 -4.26 10.50 -0.85
N ASN A 28 -3.09 10.59 -0.20
CA ASN A 28 -2.12 9.51 -0.04
C ASN A 28 -1.68 8.89 -1.39
N ARG A 29 -1.44 9.73 -2.39
CA ARG A 29 -0.94 9.26 -3.69
C ARG A 29 0.38 8.49 -3.52
N VAL A 30 0.55 7.47 -4.34
CA VAL A 30 1.73 6.60 -4.31
C VAL A 30 2.63 6.93 -5.49
N SER A 31 3.80 7.49 -5.21
CA SER A 31 4.79 7.83 -6.24
C SER A 31 5.50 6.59 -6.78
N MET A 32 6.25 6.76 -7.88
CA MET A 32 7.12 5.71 -8.41
C MET A 32 8.15 5.26 -7.38
N LEU A 33 8.77 6.23 -6.69
CA LEU A 33 9.74 5.94 -5.63
C LEU A 33 9.10 5.18 -4.47
N ALA A 34 7.90 5.58 -4.05
CA ALA A 34 7.18 4.88 -2.98
C ALA A 34 6.95 3.41 -3.32
N ARG A 35 6.63 3.09 -4.58
CA ARG A 35 6.42 1.69 -5.02
C ARG A 35 7.67 0.85 -4.89
N ASP A 36 8.84 1.39 -5.30
CA ASP A 36 10.13 0.72 -5.14
C ASP A 36 10.44 0.51 -3.66
N GLN A 37 10.25 1.54 -2.85
CA GLN A 37 10.49 1.49 -1.41
C GLN A 37 9.55 0.52 -0.69
N LEU A 38 8.28 0.46 -1.07
CA LEU A 38 7.33 -0.52 -0.52
C LEU A 38 7.78 -1.94 -0.83
N SER A 39 8.23 -2.20 -2.05
CA SER A 39 8.72 -3.53 -2.44
C SER A 39 9.94 -3.95 -1.59
N GLU A 40 10.87 -3.04 -1.37
CA GLU A 40 12.03 -3.29 -0.51
C GLU A 40 11.62 -3.50 0.96
N LEU A 41 10.67 -2.69 1.45
CA LEU A 41 10.16 -2.83 2.82
C LEU A 41 9.48 -4.18 3.04
N PHE A 42 8.66 -4.64 2.09
CA PHE A 42 8.02 -5.97 2.22
C PHE A 42 9.06 -7.09 2.30
N ARG A 43 10.16 -7.00 1.55
CA ARG A 43 11.27 -7.96 1.70
C ARG A 43 11.89 -7.91 3.08
N ALA A 44 12.14 -6.70 3.60
CA ALA A 44 12.72 -6.53 4.92
C ALA A 44 11.78 -7.08 6.01
N LEU A 45 10.49 -6.82 5.91
CA LEU A 45 9.50 -7.32 6.86
C LEU A 45 9.34 -8.84 6.78
N ASP A 46 9.44 -9.40 5.58
CA ASP A 46 9.38 -10.86 5.38
C ASP A 46 10.56 -11.57 6.08
N ALA A 47 11.73 -10.94 6.08
CA ALA A 47 12.92 -11.46 6.73
C ALA A 47 13.01 -11.14 8.24
N ASP A 48 12.17 -10.25 8.76
CA ASP A 48 12.20 -9.80 10.15
C ASP A 48 11.45 -10.81 11.05
N GLU A 49 12.19 -11.56 11.85
CA GLU A 49 11.63 -12.59 12.74
C GLU A 49 10.70 -12.03 13.82
N THR A 50 10.77 -10.74 14.12
CA THR A 50 9.86 -10.09 15.09
C THR A 50 8.50 -9.74 14.50
N VAL A 51 8.37 -9.78 13.18
CA VAL A 51 7.12 -9.50 12.46
C VAL A 51 6.40 -10.81 12.13
N ARG A 52 5.16 -10.91 12.56
CA ARG A 52 4.30 -12.07 12.30
C ARG A 52 3.29 -11.82 11.21
N PHE A 53 2.81 -10.58 11.10
CA PHE A 53 1.93 -10.13 10.03
C PHE A 53 2.06 -8.63 9.78
N VAL A 54 1.58 -8.20 8.62
CA VAL A 54 1.69 -6.83 8.15
C VAL A 54 0.30 -6.24 7.90
N VAL A 55 0.10 -4.99 8.31
CA VAL A 55 -1.10 -4.22 8.00
C VAL A 55 -0.71 -3.09 7.04
N LEU A 56 -1.44 -2.94 5.95
CA LEU A 56 -1.30 -1.84 5.00
C LEU A 56 -2.55 -0.97 5.05
N THR A 57 -2.38 0.32 5.31
CA THR A 57 -3.49 1.26 5.45
C THR A 57 -3.10 2.66 4.96
N GLY A 58 -4.03 3.58 4.97
CA GLY A 58 -3.80 4.99 4.69
C GLY A 58 -4.18 5.87 5.88
N ALA A 59 -3.47 6.97 6.06
CA ALA A 59 -3.77 7.96 7.08
C ALA A 59 -4.98 8.82 6.68
N GLY A 60 -5.74 9.26 7.68
CA GLY A 60 -6.89 10.14 7.47
C GLY A 60 -8.11 9.42 6.91
N GLU A 61 -8.86 10.09 6.04
CA GLU A 61 -10.15 9.62 5.55
C GLU A 61 -10.10 8.75 4.29
N ALA A 62 -8.92 8.61 3.68
CA ALA A 62 -8.75 7.83 2.46
C ALA A 62 -7.57 6.88 2.60
N CYS A 63 -7.66 5.72 1.99
CA CYS A 63 -6.51 4.84 1.86
C CYS A 63 -5.53 5.45 0.86
N THR A 64 -5.93 5.57 -0.41
CA THR A 64 -5.16 6.29 -1.42
C THR A 64 -6.02 6.57 -2.66
N ALA A 65 -5.84 7.75 -3.24
CA ALA A 65 -6.49 8.10 -4.51
C ALA A 65 -5.76 7.54 -5.74
N GLY A 66 -4.64 6.83 -5.56
CA GLY A 66 -3.92 6.20 -6.66
C GLY A 66 -2.51 6.72 -6.86
N GLY A 67 -1.98 6.57 -8.07
CA GLY A 67 -0.62 6.94 -8.39
C GLY A 67 -0.42 8.42 -8.65
N ASP A 68 0.84 8.84 -8.63
CA ASP A 68 1.24 10.18 -9.02
C ASP A 68 1.38 10.24 -10.54
N ILE A 69 0.35 10.75 -11.21
CA ILE A 69 0.29 10.80 -12.68
C ILE A 69 1.45 11.64 -13.26
N ALA A 70 1.80 12.75 -12.61
CA ALA A 70 2.91 13.60 -13.07
C ALA A 70 4.23 12.83 -13.09
N GLY A 71 4.46 11.97 -12.11
CA GLY A 71 5.65 11.13 -12.05
C GLY A 71 5.77 10.12 -13.19
N PHE A 72 4.65 9.66 -13.74
CA PHE A 72 4.68 8.75 -14.91
C PHE A 72 5.24 9.41 -16.17
N LEU A 73 5.04 10.70 -16.34
CA LEU A 73 5.54 11.44 -17.50
C LEU A 73 7.08 11.52 -17.51
N GLU A 74 7.69 11.44 -16.34
CA GLU A 74 9.13 11.48 -16.16
C GLU A 74 9.76 10.07 -16.03
N ALA A 75 8.92 9.04 -15.95
CA ALA A 75 9.38 7.67 -15.75
C ALA A 75 10.05 7.11 -17.01
N THR A 76 11.09 6.30 -16.81
CA THR A 76 11.73 5.57 -17.91
C THR A 76 10.93 4.31 -18.25
N PRO A 77 11.06 3.78 -19.48
CA PRO A 77 10.44 2.48 -19.83
C PRO A 77 10.81 1.37 -18.84
N TRP A 78 12.03 1.37 -18.36
CA TRP A 78 12.48 0.38 -17.36
C TRP A 78 11.71 0.52 -16.05
N SER A 79 11.60 1.73 -15.49
CA SER A 79 10.88 1.93 -14.23
C SER A 79 9.40 1.58 -14.36
N VAL A 80 8.78 1.89 -15.50
CA VAL A 80 7.39 1.51 -15.78
C VAL A 80 7.25 -0.02 -15.82
N SER A 81 8.21 -0.72 -16.41
CA SER A 81 8.16 -2.19 -16.48
C SER A 81 8.22 -2.87 -15.11
N GLN A 82 8.71 -2.18 -14.08
CA GLN A 82 8.78 -2.71 -12.72
C GLN A 82 7.49 -2.54 -11.92
N LEU A 83 6.50 -1.81 -12.43
CA LEU A 83 5.29 -1.48 -11.67
C LEU A 83 4.52 -2.73 -11.22
N ALA A 84 4.29 -3.67 -12.10
CA ALA A 84 3.57 -4.89 -11.77
C ALA A 84 4.28 -5.69 -10.66
N LYS A 85 5.60 -5.78 -10.73
CA LYS A 85 6.41 -6.45 -9.72
C LYS A 85 6.30 -5.75 -8.37
N ASN A 86 6.36 -4.42 -8.36
CA ASN A 86 6.36 -3.65 -7.12
C ASN A 86 4.99 -3.68 -6.42
N VAL A 87 3.89 -3.58 -7.17
CA VAL A 87 2.55 -3.66 -6.58
C VAL A 87 2.18 -5.07 -6.14
N ALA A 88 2.83 -6.10 -6.66
CA ALA A 88 2.65 -7.48 -6.24
C ALA A 88 3.48 -7.86 -4.99
N ALA A 89 4.21 -6.92 -4.41
CA ALA A 89 5.05 -7.20 -3.24
C ALA A 89 4.27 -7.80 -2.05
N PRO A 90 3.05 -7.34 -1.71
CA PRO A 90 2.28 -8.00 -0.64
C PRO A 90 2.00 -9.47 -0.92
N GLU A 91 1.70 -9.84 -2.16
CA GLU A 91 1.42 -11.22 -2.54
C GLU A 91 2.64 -12.12 -2.37
N ARG A 92 3.84 -11.60 -2.60
CA ARG A 92 5.08 -12.38 -2.46
C ARG A 92 5.56 -12.52 -1.03
N CYS A 93 5.00 -11.74 -0.08
CA CYS A 93 5.35 -11.84 1.32
C CYS A 93 4.84 -13.17 1.88
N SER A 94 5.68 -13.91 2.60
CA SER A 94 5.30 -15.19 3.20
C SER A 94 4.42 -15.04 4.44
N LYS A 95 4.37 -13.83 5.00
CA LYS A 95 3.56 -13.50 6.17
C LYS A 95 2.20 -12.95 5.75
N PRO A 96 1.14 -13.16 6.53
CA PRO A 96 -0.17 -12.57 6.21
C PRO A 96 -0.09 -11.05 6.09
N VAL A 97 -0.66 -10.51 5.04
CA VAL A 97 -0.77 -9.07 4.80
C VAL A 97 -2.24 -8.69 4.75
N ILE A 98 -2.62 -7.76 5.60
CA ILE A 98 -4.00 -7.32 5.78
C ILE A 98 -4.12 -5.87 5.28
N ALA A 99 -4.96 -5.64 4.29
CA ALA A 99 -5.31 -4.28 3.87
C ALA A 99 -6.47 -3.77 4.75
N ARG A 100 -6.24 -2.65 5.43
CA ARG A 100 -7.28 -1.95 6.18
C ARG A 100 -7.70 -0.72 5.39
N LEU A 101 -8.90 -0.74 4.86
CA LEU A 101 -9.37 0.19 3.83
C LEU A 101 -10.44 1.12 4.37
N ARG A 102 -10.38 2.40 3.96
CA ARG A 102 -11.46 3.37 4.14
C ARG A 102 -11.38 4.43 3.04
N GLY A 103 -12.53 5.04 2.73
CA GLY A 103 -12.61 6.09 1.71
C GLY A 103 -12.11 5.64 0.36
N TYR A 104 -11.32 6.46 -0.29
CA TYR A 104 -10.79 6.17 -1.64
C TYR A 104 -9.77 5.05 -1.63
N VAL A 105 -9.98 4.07 -2.52
CA VAL A 105 -9.04 2.97 -2.80
C VAL A 105 -8.94 2.86 -4.32
N PHE A 106 -8.16 3.74 -4.94
CA PHE A 106 -8.13 3.90 -6.40
C PHE A 106 -6.79 3.47 -7.00
N GLY A 107 -6.83 3.05 -8.26
CA GLY A 107 -5.63 2.76 -9.04
C GLY A 107 -4.68 1.79 -8.35
N VAL A 108 -3.43 2.20 -8.15
CA VAL A 108 -2.42 1.40 -7.46
C VAL A 108 -2.83 1.03 -6.04
N GLY A 109 -3.67 1.84 -5.39
CA GLY A 109 -4.21 1.51 -4.07
C GLY A 109 -5.09 0.27 -4.10
N LEU A 110 -5.94 0.15 -5.10
CA LEU A 110 -6.76 -1.04 -5.30
C LEU A 110 -5.88 -2.25 -5.66
N GLU A 111 -4.89 -2.06 -6.53
CA GLU A 111 -3.96 -3.13 -6.89
C GLU A 111 -3.20 -3.67 -5.67
N LEU A 112 -2.69 -2.77 -4.81
CA LEU A 112 -2.03 -3.16 -3.57
C LEU A 112 -2.98 -3.89 -2.62
N ALA A 113 -4.21 -3.40 -2.49
CA ALA A 113 -5.22 -4.03 -1.64
C ALA A 113 -5.57 -5.45 -2.12
N LEU A 114 -5.69 -5.63 -3.44
CA LEU A 114 -5.95 -6.94 -4.04
C LEU A 114 -4.77 -7.91 -3.92
N ALA A 115 -3.55 -7.37 -3.83
CA ALA A 115 -2.34 -8.18 -3.61
C ALA A 115 -2.19 -8.64 -2.16
N CYS A 116 -2.91 -8.07 -1.22
CA CYS A 116 -2.93 -8.50 0.17
C CYS A 116 -3.74 -9.79 0.34
N ASP A 117 -3.47 -10.53 1.42
CA ASP A 117 -4.18 -11.79 1.72
C ASP A 117 -5.60 -11.56 2.21
N PHE A 118 -5.79 -10.52 3.01
CA PHE A 118 -7.09 -10.16 3.59
C PHE A 118 -7.37 -8.67 3.41
N ARG A 119 -8.65 -8.34 3.31
CA ARG A 119 -9.13 -6.96 3.23
C ARG A 119 -10.19 -6.75 4.29
N VAL A 120 -10.00 -5.71 5.11
CA VAL A 120 -11.01 -5.23 6.05
C VAL A 120 -11.37 -3.82 5.61
N ALA A 121 -12.60 -3.60 5.26
CA ALA A 121 -13.05 -2.34 4.69
C ALA A 121 -14.11 -1.68 5.57
N ALA A 122 -13.96 -0.39 5.79
CA ALA A 122 -15.03 0.42 6.36
C ALA A 122 -16.18 0.54 5.35
N ASP A 123 -17.36 0.84 5.82
CA ASP A 123 -18.55 0.95 4.96
C ASP A 123 -18.52 2.16 4.02
N ASP A 124 -17.56 3.07 4.18
CA ASP A 124 -17.36 4.23 3.32
C ASP A 124 -16.34 3.98 2.18
N VAL A 125 -15.83 2.76 2.04
CA VAL A 125 -14.83 2.45 1.00
C VAL A 125 -15.44 2.57 -0.39
N MET A 126 -14.68 3.24 -1.28
CA MET A 126 -15.04 3.42 -2.68
C MET A 126 -13.87 3.00 -3.58
N HIS A 127 -14.17 2.32 -4.67
CA HIS A 127 -13.20 2.03 -5.72
C HIS A 127 -13.75 2.37 -7.10
N PRO A 128 -12.90 2.63 -8.12
CA PRO A 128 -13.36 3.22 -9.37
C PRO A 128 -14.09 2.25 -10.31
N ILE A 129 -13.99 0.94 -10.08
CA ILE A 129 -14.51 -0.05 -11.02
C ILE A 129 -16.04 -0.10 -11.00
N THR A 130 -16.64 -0.02 -9.83
CA THR A 130 -18.09 -0.21 -9.68
C THR A 130 -18.81 0.94 -8.99
N ASN A 131 -18.11 1.90 -8.41
CA ASN A 131 -18.68 2.89 -7.48
C ASN A 131 -19.45 2.24 -6.33
N GLU A 132 -19.18 1.01 -6.05
CA GLU A 132 -19.79 0.28 -4.96
C GLU A 132 -18.93 0.39 -3.70
N ILE A 133 -19.58 0.28 -2.56
CA ILE A 133 -18.90 0.17 -1.28
C ILE A 133 -18.43 -1.27 -1.12
N ILE A 134 -17.13 -1.45 -0.89
CA ILE A 134 -16.56 -2.76 -0.61
C ILE A 134 -16.62 -2.98 0.90
N VAL A 135 -17.33 -4.01 1.31
CA VAL A 135 -17.40 -4.46 2.71
C VAL A 135 -16.93 -5.91 2.75
N GLU A 136 -15.76 -6.14 3.33
CA GLU A 136 -15.19 -7.47 3.51
C GLU A 136 -14.77 -7.71 4.94
#